data_508fc4074f909a132b479d23c928c3ce
#
_entry.id   508fc4074f909a132b479d23c928c3ce
#
_cell.length_a   1.000
_cell.length_b   1.000
_cell.length_c   1.000
_cell.angle_alpha   90.00
_cell.angle_beta   90.00
_cell.angle_gamma   90.00
#
_symmetry.space_group_name_H-M   'P 1'
#
loop_
_entity.id
_entity.type
_entity.pdbx_description
1 polymer ?
#
loop_
_entity_poly.entity_id
_entity_poly.type
_entity_poly.pdbx_seq_one_letter_code
_entity_poly.pdbx_strand_id
1 'polypeptide(L)'
;MGYLAQLHTSAGRIPTEQGYRYFVQKLLGEFRLPLREQQMIRHQFHQARLDMSQWMQLAAAILARTSHGASVVTAPHARANRYKHLQLISTQGRLVLLVLVLYSGDVQQQLLTLAEPLPQTRLSAAAAHLNTLFDHADYEEISLGIDQLDTLEYEVAKLVLDIMQQADDRFISDFTRDGIVNLIEDEGTRAAIRVLEERSLLANVISLAQLTDVSGVQVRIGGEGRWEDL
;
A
#
# COMPACT_ATOMS: atom_id res chain seq x y z
N MET A 1 27.06 27.61 -5.98
CA MET A 1 27.47 27.07 -4.67
C MET A 1 26.32 27.37 -3.70
N GLY A 2 25.74 26.42 -3.02
CA GLY A 2 24.58 26.59 -2.15
C GLY A 2 24.31 25.31 -1.36
N TYR A 3 25.33 24.44 -1.26
CA TYR A 3 25.19 23.14 -0.60
C TYR A 3 25.21 23.20 0.93
N LEU A 4 25.71 24.31 1.51
CA LEU A 4 25.79 24.53 2.94
C LEU A 4 25.19 25.89 3.28
N ALA A 5 24.36 25.95 4.31
CA ALA A 5 23.82 27.18 4.91
C ALA A 5 24.38 27.38 6.31
N GLN A 6 24.45 28.62 6.74
CA GLN A 6 24.81 29.00 8.09
C GLN A 6 23.62 29.73 8.71
N LEU A 7 23.00 29.12 9.73
CA LEU A 7 21.81 29.68 10.38
C LEU A 7 22.12 30.90 11.22
N HIS A 8 23.28 30.93 11.88
CA HIS A 8 23.77 32.05 12.68
C HIS A 8 25.28 32.16 12.58
N THR A 9 25.82 33.35 12.76
CA THR A 9 27.28 33.64 12.66
C THR A 9 28.14 32.77 13.60
N SER A 10 27.60 32.31 14.71
CA SER A 10 28.25 31.42 15.69
C SER A 10 27.91 29.94 15.54
N ALA A 11 26.99 29.59 14.65
CA ALA A 11 26.60 28.22 14.40
C ALA A 11 27.48 27.59 13.32
N GLY A 12 27.67 26.27 13.39
CA GLY A 12 28.27 25.50 12.30
C GLY A 12 27.48 25.62 11.00
N ARG A 13 28.01 25.07 9.92
CA ARG A 13 27.31 24.99 8.62
C ARG A 13 26.51 23.72 8.56
N ILE A 14 25.26 23.82 8.12
CA ILE A 14 24.37 22.69 7.88
C ILE A 14 24.16 22.50 6.39
N PRO A 15 23.96 21.27 5.91
CA PRO A 15 23.62 21.02 4.53
C PRO A 15 22.26 21.65 4.17
N THR A 16 22.17 22.23 2.98
CA THR A 16 20.91 22.60 2.35
C THR A 16 20.27 21.38 1.69
N GLU A 17 19.04 21.47 1.22
CA GLU A 17 18.38 20.44 0.40
C GLU A 17 19.25 20.04 -0.80
N GLN A 18 19.81 21.03 -1.50
CA GLN A 18 20.77 20.80 -2.59
C GLN A 18 22.04 20.09 -2.10
N GLY A 19 22.48 20.37 -0.88
CA GLY A 19 23.60 19.68 -0.25
C GLY A 19 23.33 18.22 0.01
N TYR A 20 22.17 17.90 0.58
CA TYR A 20 21.72 16.52 0.78
C TYR A 20 21.55 15.78 -0.55
N ARG A 21 20.94 16.43 -1.56
CA ARG A 21 20.78 15.85 -2.90
C ARG A 21 22.12 15.53 -3.55
N TYR A 22 23.09 16.46 -3.47
CA TYR A 22 24.42 16.24 -3.97
C TYR A 22 25.12 15.07 -3.25
N PHE A 23 24.98 14.99 -1.93
CA PHE A 23 25.52 13.89 -1.13
C PHE A 23 24.97 12.54 -1.61
N VAL A 24 23.65 12.42 -1.73
CA VAL A 24 22.97 11.18 -2.16
C VAL A 24 23.40 10.78 -3.58
N GLN A 25 23.48 11.73 -4.51
CA GLN A 25 23.76 11.44 -5.92
C GLN A 25 25.25 11.21 -6.23
N LYS A 26 26.14 11.84 -5.49
CA LYS A 26 27.56 11.91 -5.85
C LYS A 26 28.52 11.36 -4.80
N LEU A 27 28.18 11.50 -3.53
CA LEU A 27 29.07 11.14 -2.44
C LEU A 27 28.68 9.83 -1.74
N LEU A 28 27.40 9.44 -1.83
CA LEU A 28 26.94 8.15 -1.31
C LEU A 28 27.43 7.06 -2.27
N GLY A 29 28.56 6.43 -1.92
CA GLY A 29 29.07 5.27 -2.68
C GLY A 29 28.22 4.01 -2.46
N GLU A 30 28.59 2.91 -3.11
CA GLU A 30 27.98 1.59 -2.82
C GLU A 30 28.27 1.19 -1.37
N PHE A 31 27.27 1.33 -0.52
CA PHE A 31 27.34 0.87 0.86
C PHE A 31 26.84 -0.58 0.96
N ARG A 32 27.67 -1.46 1.47
CA ARG A 32 27.29 -2.84 1.74
C ARG A 32 27.30 -3.09 3.24
N LEU A 33 26.23 -3.66 3.73
CA LEU A 33 26.19 -4.11 5.12
C LEU A 33 27.34 -5.10 5.41
N PRO A 34 27.95 -5.04 6.59
CA PRO A 34 28.92 -6.03 7.02
C PRO A 34 28.39 -7.46 6.88
N LEU A 35 29.24 -8.39 6.49
CA LEU A 35 28.82 -9.80 6.27
C LEU A 35 28.13 -10.42 7.49
N ARG A 36 28.57 -10.06 8.70
CA ARG A 36 27.96 -10.53 9.95
C ARG A 36 26.51 -10.05 10.07
N GLU A 37 26.23 -8.80 9.72
CA GLU A 37 24.87 -8.27 9.76
C GLU A 37 23.98 -8.90 8.68
N GLN A 38 24.52 -9.08 7.47
CA GLN A 38 23.79 -9.78 6.41
C GLN A 38 23.41 -11.21 6.84
N GLN A 39 24.31 -11.93 7.48
CA GLN A 39 24.07 -13.29 7.97
C GLN A 39 23.02 -13.30 9.09
N MET A 40 23.09 -12.34 10.01
CA MET A 40 22.13 -12.22 11.11
C MET A 40 20.72 -11.92 10.58
N ILE A 41 20.58 -10.97 9.65
CA ILE A 41 19.30 -10.64 9.01
C ILE A 41 18.73 -11.87 8.31
N ARG A 42 19.55 -12.55 7.49
CA ARG A 42 19.13 -13.76 6.79
C ARG A 42 18.64 -14.85 7.75
N HIS A 43 19.35 -15.04 8.86
CA HIS A 43 18.99 -16.02 9.88
C HIS A 43 17.65 -15.68 10.55
N GLN A 44 17.41 -14.41 10.89
CA GLN A 44 16.15 -13.96 11.49
C GLN A 44 14.96 -14.21 10.56
N PHE A 45 15.09 -13.87 9.27
CA PHE A 45 14.03 -14.14 8.28
C PHE A 45 13.82 -15.64 8.05
N HIS A 46 14.87 -16.46 8.13
CA HIS A 46 14.73 -17.91 7.98
C HIS A 46 14.00 -18.56 9.17
N GLN A 47 14.11 -18.00 10.37
CA GLN A 47 13.41 -18.47 11.56
C GLN A 47 11.98 -17.95 11.69
N ALA A 48 11.62 -16.86 10.99
CA ALA A 48 10.27 -16.33 10.98
C ALA A 48 9.32 -17.34 10.31
N ARG A 49 8.17 -17.56 10.93
CA ARG A 49 7.11 -18.38 10.33
C ARG A 49 6.62 -17.71 9.03
N LEU A 50 5.97 -18.51 8.16
CA LEU A 50 5.38 -18.01 6.88
C LEU A 50 4.12 -17.16 7.12
N ASP A 51 4.18 -16.24 8.08
CA ASP A 51 3.14 -15.28 8.40
C ASP A 51 3.59 -13.90 7.93
N MET A 52 2.86 -13.29 7.02
CA MET A 52 3.16 -11.99 6.41
C MET A 52 3.29 -10.90 7.48
N SER A 53 2.43 -10.89 8.50
CA SER A 53 2.48 -9.87 9.54
C SER A 53 3.77 -9.94 10.37
N GLN A 54 4.25 -11.14 10.68
CA GLN A 54 5.53 -11.35 11.37
C GLN A 54 6.71 -10.91 10.49
N TRP A 55 6.65 -11.16 9.18
CA TRP A 55 7.68 -10.73 8.25
C TRP A 55 7.74 -9.21 8.15
N MET A 56 6.59 -8.54 8.09
CA MET A 56 6.53 -7.07 8.08
C MET A 56 7.10 -6.47 9.37
N GLN A 57 6.73 -7.02 10.54
CA GLN A 57 7.26 -6.58 11.83
C GLN A 57 8.78 -6.76 11.92
N LEU A 58 9.29 -7.92 11.50
CA LEU A 58 10.72 -8.20 11.48
C LEU A 58 11.46 -7.26 10.52
N ALA A 59 10.91 -7.03 9.33
CA ALA A 59 11.48 -6.09 8.36
C ALA A 59 11.52 -4.66 8.92
N ALA A 60 10.43 -4.19 9.53
CA ALA A 60 10.37 -2.88 10.15
C ALA A 60 11.43 -2.73 11.26
N ALA A 61 11.53 -3.71 12.17
CA ALA A 61 12.52 -3.69 13.24
C ALA A 61 13.96 -3.68 12.73
N ILE A 62 14.26 -4.47 11.71
CA ILE A 62 15.60 -4.51 11.09
C ILE A 62 15.93 -3.19 10.42
N LEU A 63 14.99 -2.62 9.63
CA LEU A 63 15.17 -1.35 8.95
C LEU A 63 15.41 -0.21 9.96
N ALA A 64 14.56 -0.11 10.98
CA ALA A 64 14.69 0.92 12.02
C ALA A 64 16.04 0.85 12.74
N ARG A 65 16.48 -0.37 13.11
CA ARG A 65 17.75 -0.59 13.77
C ARG A 65 18.94 -0.25 12.87
N THR A 66 18.90 -0.65 11.61
CA THR A 66 20.01 -0.47 10.68
C THR A 66 20.13 0.98 10.21
N SER A 67 19.02 1.67 10.02
CA SER A 67 19.00 3.07 9.60
C SER A 67 19.13 4.07 10.75
N HIS A 68 19.01 3.63 12.00
CA HIS A 68 18.86 4.51 13.17
C HIS A 68 17.72 5.53 13.02
N GLY A 69 16.67 5.16 12.31
CA GLY A 69 15.50 5.99 12.03
C GLY A 69 14.19 5.26 12.27
N ALA A 70 13.08 5.90 11.94
CA ALA A 70 11.80 5.22 11.87
C ALA A 70 11.64 4.49 10.53
N SER A 71 10.95 3.39 10.57
CA SER A 71 10.65 2.57 9.40
C SER A 71 9.17 2.28 9.29
N VAL A 72 8.70 2.17 8.06
CA VAL A 72 7.35 1.72 7.71
C VAL A 72 7.48 0.62 6.66
N VAL A 73 6.79 -0.48 6.88
CA VAL A 73 6.74 -1.61 5.95
C VAL A 73 5.30 -1.93 5.62
N THR A 74 4.98 -1.94 4.34
CA THR A 74 3.67 -2.36 3.82
C THR A 74 3.73 -3.79 3.30
N ALA A 75 2.62 -4.49 3.29
CA ALA A 75 2.52 -5.78 2.63
C ALA A 75 2.79 -5.63 1.12
N PRO A 76 3.50 -6.58 0.48
CA PRO A 76 3.62 -6.59 -0.96
C PRO A 76 2.25 -6.84 -1.59
N HIS A 77 1.84 -5.99 -2.52
CA HIS A 77 0.59 -6.14 -3.27
C HIS A 77 0.81 -5.84 -4.75
N ALA A 78 -0.05 -6.37 -5.60
CA ALA A 78 -0.12 -5.95 -6.99
C ALA A 78 -0.63 -4.49 -7.05
N ARG A 79 -0.17 -3.71 -8.04
CA ARG A 79 -0.50 -2.27 -8.19
C ARG A 79 -2.00 -1.97 -8.27
N ALA A 80 -2.79 -2.93 -8.74
CA ALA A 80 -4.25 -2.89 -8.72
C ALA A 80 -4.75 -4.32 -8.51
N ASN A 81 -5.78 -4.45 -7.68
CA ASN A 81 -6.49 -5.70 -7.59
C ASN A 81 -7.19 -5.98 -8.93
N ARG A 82 -7.04 -7.22 -9.43
CA ARG A 82 -7.70 -7.66 -10.66
C ARG A 82 -8.78 -8.68 -10.33
N TYR A 83 -9.89 -8.53 -11.00
CA TYR A 83 -11.03 -9.45 -10.92
C TYR A 83 -10.60 -10.85 -11.41
N LYS A 84 -10.94 -11.88 -10.64
CA LYS A 84 -10.65 -13.27 -11.01
C LYS A 84 -11.91 -14.10 -11.15
N HIS A 85 -12.79 -14.04 -10.16
CA HIS A 85 -13.99 -14.90 -10.14
C HIS A 85 -15.05 -14.33 -9.22
N LEU A 86 -16.31 -14.44 -9.64
CA LEU A 86 -17.50 -14.08 -8.88
C LEU A 86 -18.46 -15.25 -8.77
N GLN A 87 -19.05 -15.41 -7.59
CA GLN A 87 -20.21 -16.26 -7.39
C GLN A 87 -21.33 -15.48 -6.72
N LEU A 88 -22.56 -15.75 -7.17
CA LEU A 88 -23.80 -15.28 -6.57
C LEU A 88 -24.59 -16.46 -6.07
N ILE A 89 -24.84 -16.52 -4.77
CA ILE A 89 -25.48 -17.66 -4.10
C ILE A 89 -26.77 -17.19 -3.46
N SER A 90 -27.91 -17.71 -3.93
CA SER A 90 -29.19 -17.47 -3.28
C SER A 90 -29.20 -18.12 -1.88
N THR A 91 -29.46 -17.32 -0.85
CA THR A 91 -29.52 -17.81 0.53
C THR A 91 -30.97 -17.99 1.01
N GLN A 92 -31.69 -16.88 1.23
CA GLN A 92 -33.07 -16.93 1.69
C GLN A 92 -33.86 -15.75 1.12
N GLY A 93 -34.97 -16.06 0.44
CA GLY A 93 -35.85 -15.04 -0.14
C GLY A 93 -35.14 -14.15 -1.13
N ARG A 94 -34.93 -12.88 -0.79
CA ARG A 94 -34.26 -11.90 -1.62
C ARG A 94 -32.75 -11.73 -1.31
N LEU A 95 -32.25 -12.48 -0.31
CA LEU A 95 -30.85 -12.39 0.10
C LEU A 95 -29.98 -13.24 -0.79
N VAL A 96 -28.92 -12.63 -1.30
CA VAL A 96 -27.90 -13.25 -2.14
C VAL A 96 -26.54 -13.01 -1.52
N LEU A 97 -25.75 -14.05 -1.36
CA LEU A 97 -24.34 -13.93 -1.00
C LEU A 97 -23.51 -13.76 -2.26
N LEU A 98 -22.83 -12.64 -2.36
CA LEU A 98 -21.78 -12.38 -3.34
C LEU A 98 -20.45 -12.84 -2.77
N VAL A 99 -19.70 -13.64 -3.53
CA VAL A 99 -18.33 -14.04 -3.24
C VAL A 99 -17.47 -13.61 -4.40
N LEU A 100 -16.54 -12.65 -4.14
CA LEU A 100 -15.58 -12.16 -5.13
C LEU A 100 -14.18 -12.65 -4.77
N VAL A 101 -13.51 -13.22 -5.74
CA VAL A 101 -12.10 -13.63 -5.66
C VAL A 101 -11.27 -12.71 -6.56
N LEU A 102 -10.21 -12.14 -6.03
CA LEU A 102 -9.27 -11.31 -6.75
C LEU A 102 -7.99 -12.09 -7.11
N TYR A 103 -7.24 -11.64 -8.11
CA TYR A 103 -5.97 -12.26 -8.49
C TYR A 103 -4.88 -12.12 -7.41
N SER A 104 -5.04 -11.17 -6.47
CA SER A 104 -4.22 -11.09 -5.25
C SER A 104 -4.36 -12.30 -4.33
N GLY A 105 -5.39 -13.13 -4.53
CA GLY A 105 -5.79 -14.22 -3.63
C GLY A 105 -6.81 -13.81 -2.58
N ASP A 106 -7.17 -12.53 -2.51
CA ASP A 106 -8.21 -12.04 -1.61
C ASP A 106 -9.58 -12.59 -2.00
N VAL A 107 -10.34 -12.99 -0.97
CA VAL A 107 -11.72 -13.44 -1.08
C VAL A 107 -12.60 -12.51 -0.28
N GLN A 108 -13.47 -11.79 -0.97
CA GLN A 108 -14.40 -10.85 -0.36
C GLN A 108 -15.82 -11.45 -0.43
N GLN A 109 -16.59 -11.25 0.65
CA GLN A 109 -17.96 -11.75 0.75
C GLN A 109 -18.87 -10.61 1.19
N GLN A 110 -20.00 -10.48 0.49
CA GLN A 110 -21.00 -9.47 0.83
C GLN A 110 -22.40 -10.00 0.61
N LEU A 111 -23.30 -9.71 1.58
CA LEU A 111 -24.72 -9.97 1.41
C LEU A 111 -25.39 -8.78 0.70
N LEU A 112 -26.15 -9.08 -0.34
CA LEU A 112 -26.99 -8.11 -1.04
C LEU A 112 -28.45 -8.53 -0.94
N THR A 113 -29.34 -7.53 -0.95
CA THR A 113 -30.77 -7.75 -0.94
C THR A 113 -31.34 -7.31 -2.28
N LEU A 114 -31.82 -8.25 -3.08
CA LEU A 114 -32.46 -7.96 -4.36
C LEU A 114 -33.84 -7.36 -4.18
N ALA A 115 -34.32 -6.63 -5.20
CA ALA A 115 -35.70 -6.10 -5.25
C ALA A 115 -36.71 -7.24 -5.19
N GLU A 116 -36.46 -8.33 -5.93
CA GLU A 116 -37.28 -9.55 -5.99
C GLU A 116 -36.43 -10.80 -5.83
N PRO A 117 -36.99 -11.92 -5.34
CA PRO A 117 -36.29 -13.19 -5.26
C PRO A 117 -36.00 -13.70 -6.67
N LEU A 118 -34.75 -14.05 -6.94
CA LEU A 118 -34.33 -14.63 -8.21
C LEU A 118 -33.91 -16.10 -8.03
N PRO A 119 -34.21 -16.96 -9.01
CA PRO A 119 -33.76 -18.34 -8.98
C PRO A 119 -32.24 -18.42 -9.12
N GLN A 120 -31.62 -19.43 -8.50
CA GLN A 120 -30.16 -19.62 -8.55
C GLN A 120 -29.62 -19.73 -9.99
N THR A 121 -30.40 -20.30 -10.92
CA THR A 121 -30.01 -20.39 -12.35
C THR A 121 -29.78 -19.03 -12.98
N ARG A 122 -30.62 -18.01 -12.64
CA ARG A 122 -30.46 -16.64 -13.14
C ARG A 122 -29.24 -15.97 -12.53
N LEU A 123 -29.00 -16.14 -11.21
CA LEU A 123 -27.83 -15.63 -10.52
C LEU A 123 -26.53 -16.26 -11.07
N SER A 124 -26.54 -17.57 -11.30
CA SER A 124 -25.40 -18.28 -11.88
C SER A 124 -25.10 -17.83 -13.32
N ALA A 125 -26.14 -17.56 -14.14
CA ALA A 125 -25.97 -17.05 -15.49
C ALA A 125 -25.35 -15.65 -15.50
N ALA A 126 -25.82 -14.73 -14.64
CA ALA A 126 -25.24 -13.40 -14.48
C ALA A 126 -23.78 -13.47 -14.02
N ALA A 127 -23.48 -14.28 -13.00
CA ALA A 127 -22.11 -14.48 -12.54
C ALA A 127 -21.20 -15.04 -13.63
N ALA A 128 -21.67 -16.02 -14.41
CA ALA A 128 -20.89 -16.61 -15.52
C ALA A 128 -20.61 -15.58 -16.62
N HIS A 129 -21.57 -14.72 -16.95
CA HIS A 129 -21.39 -13.65 -17.92
C HIS A 129 -20.37 -12.63 -17.43
N LEU A 130 -20.48 -12.14 -16.19
CA LEU A 130 -19.53 -11.21 -15.59
C LEU A 130 -18.12 -11.82 -15.48
N ASN A 131 -18.01 -13.10 -15.14
CA ASN A 131 -16.73 -13.83 -15.12
C ASN A 131 -16.06 -13.89 -16.49
N THR A 132 -16.84 -13.99 -17.58
CA THR A 132 -16.30 -14.00 -18.93
C THR A 132 -15.86 -12.60 -19.38
N LEU A 133 -16.65 -11.59 -18.98
CA LEU A 133 -16.43 -10.21 -19.42
C LEU A 133 -15.27 -9.55 -18.69
N PHE A 134 -15.13 -9.81 -17.38
CA PHE A 134 -14.20 -9.08 -16.49
C PHE A 134 -13.01 -9.90 -16.01
N ASP A 135 -12.78 -11.10 -16.54
CA ASP A 135 -11.58 -11.86 -16.18
C ASP A 135 -10.30 -11.05 -16.40
N HIS A 136 -9.45 -10.96 -15.38
CA HIS A 136 -8.24 -10.13 -15.33
C HIS A 136 -8.46 -8.60 -15.38
N ALA A 137 -9.68 -8.11 -15.48
CA ALA A 137 -9.97 -6.68 -15.53
C ALA A 137 -9.63 -5.98 -14.20
N ASP A 138 -9.12 -4.76 -14.28
CA ASP A 138 -8.95 -3.87 -13.14
C ASP A 138 -10.18 -2.97 -12.96
N TYR A 139 -10.14 -2.09 -11.94
CA TYR A 139 -11.24 -1.18 -11.61
C TYR A 139 -11.66 -0.31 -12.81
N GLU A 140 -10.69 0.26 -13.55
CA GLU A 140 -10.96 1.16 -14.66
C GLU A 140 -11.59 0.42 -15.84
N GLU A 141 -11.07 -0.76 -16.16
CA GLU A 141 -11.58 -1.62 -17.24
C GLU A 141 -13.01 -2.09 -16.96
N ILE A 142 -13.34 -2.48 -15.72
CA ILE A 142 -14.69 -2.82 -15.31
C ILE A 142 -15.61 -1.60 -15.38
N SER A 143 -15.19 -0.46 -14.87
CA SER A 143 -15.96 0.78 -14.85
C SER A 143 -16.38 1.24 -16.25
N LEU A 144 -15.53 1.01 -17.26
CA LEU A 144 -15.84 1.31 -18.67
C LEU A 144 -16.81 0.31 -19.30
N GLY A 145 -16.88 -0.91 -18.76
CA GLY A 145 -17.70 -2.00 -19.32
C GLY A 145 -19.13 -2.12 -18.75
N ILE A 146 -19.45 -1.40 -17.67
CA ILE A 146 -20.72 -1.61 -16.94
C ILE A 146 -21.97 -1.11 -17.68
N ASP A 147 -21.85 -0.16 -18.59
CA ASP A 147 -23.00 0.49 -19.27
C ASP A 147 -23.77 -0.45 -20.21
N GLN A 148 -23.21 -1.59 -20.57
CA GLN A 148 -23.82 -2.56 -21.49
C GLN A 148 -24.47 -3.75 -20.77
N LEU A 149 -24.45 -3.75 -19.43
CA LEU A 149 -24.96 -4.83 -18.61
C LEU A 149 -26.47 -4.74 -18.38
N ASP A 150 -27.11 -5.87 -18.12
CA ASP A 150 -28.51 -5.83 -17.65
C ASP A 150 -28.59 -5.28 -16.22
N THR A 151 -29.81 -5.00 -15.75
CA THR A 151 -30.03 -4.34 -14.45
C THR A 151 -29.39 -5.12 -13.27
N LEU A 152 -29.49 -6.44 -13.26
CA LEU A 152 -28.90 -7.28 -12.20
C LEU A 152 -27.36 -7.25 -12.28
N GLU A 153 -26.83 -7.44 -13.46
CA GLU A 153 -25.40 -7.47 -13.73
C GLU A 153 -24.76 -6.10 -13.43
N TYR A 154 -25.45 -5.01 -13.76
CA TYR A 154 -25.01 -3.65 -13.46
C TYR A 154 -24.91 -3.41 -11.93
N GLU A 155 -25.96 -3.77 -11.17
CA GLU A 155 -25.95 -3.63 -9.71
C GLU A 155 -24.84 -4.47 -9.06
N VAL A 156 -24.64 -5.68 -9.56
CA VAL A 156 -23.55 -6.57 -9.10
C VAL A 156 -22.18 -6.00 -9.46
N ALA A 157 -22.01 -5.50 -10.67
CA ALA A 157 -20.73 -4.92 -11.12
C ALA A 157 -20.37 -3.66 -10.32
N LYS A 158 -21.34 -2.80 -10.03
CA LYS A 158 -21.13 -1.66 -9.11
C LYS A 158 -20.61 -2.10 -7.75
N LEU A 159 -21.26 -3.12 -7.18
CA LEU A 159 -20.82 -3.65 -5.90
C LEU A 159 -19.43 -4.27 -5.96
N VAL A 160 -19.08 -4.93 -7.07
CA VAL A 160 -17.73 -5.43 -7.32
C VAL A 160 -16.72 -4.28 -7.34
N LEU A 161 -17.02 -3.17 -8.04
CA LEU A 161 -16.17 -1.98 -8.04
C LEU A 161 -15.96 -1.41 -6.64
N ASP A 162 -17.02 -1.28 -5.85
CA ASP A 162 -16.93 -0.79 -4.46
C ASP A 162 -16.05 -1.73 -3.60
N ILE A 163 -16.19 -3.04 -3.77
CA ILE A 163 -15.37 -4.03 -3.05
C ILE A 163 -13.91 -3.95 -3.47
N MET A 164 -13.62 -3.82 -4.78
CA MET A 164 -12.25 -3.71 -5.29
C MET A 164 -11.58 -2.44 -4.79
N GLN A 165 -12.28 -1.31 -4.81
CA GLN A 165 -11.77 -0.06 -4.28
C GLN A 165 -11.48 -0.14 -2.78
N GLN A 166 -12.40 -0.72 -1.99
CA GLN A 166 -12.17 -0.93 -0.56
C GLN A 166 -11.00 -1.90 -0.29
N ALA A 167 -10.81 -2.90 -1.15
CA ALA A 167 -9.67 -3.80 -1.04
C ALA A 167 -8.35 -3.05 -1.29
N ASP A 168 -8.29 -2.19 -2.30
CA ASP A 168 -7.11 -1.36 -2.58
C ASP A 168 -6.83 -0.38 -1.43
N ASP A 169 -7.85 0.26 -0.87
CA ASP A 169 -7.73 1.17 0.28
C ASP A 169 -7.24 0.45 1.56
N ARG A 170 -7.67 -0.80 1.78
CA ARG A 170 -7.20 -1.61 2.92
C ARG A 170 -5.71 -1.92 2.83
N PHE A 171 -5.19 -2.22 1.66
CA PHE A 171 -3.77 -2.49 1.46
C PHE A 171 -2.90 -1.28 1.79
N ILE A 172 -3.34 -0.08 1.44
CA ILE A 172 -2.64 1.17 1.79
C ILE A 172 -2.60 1.36 3.32
N SER A 173 -3.59 0.84 4.04
CA SER A 173 -3.70 0.97 5.49
C SER A 173 -3.05 -0.18 6.28
N ASP A 174 -2.64 -1.27 5.63
CA ASP A 174 -1.97 -2.40 6.29
C ASP A 174 -0.45 -2.22 6.25
N PHE A 175 0.06 -1.54 7.25
CA PHE A 175 1.48 -1.27 7.44
C PHE A 175 1.94 -1.56 8.87
N THR A 176 3.19 -1.92 8.98
CA THR A 176 3.90 -2.06 10.26
C THR A 176 4.97 -0.99 10.37
N ARG A 177 5.11 -0.41 11.55
CA ARG A 177 6.11 0.63 11.84
C ARG A 177 6.96 0.26 13.03
N ASP A 178 8.22 0.72 13.03
CA ASP A 178 9.15 0.58 14.14
C ASP A 178 10.13 1.76 14.19
N GLY A 179 10.85 1.92 15.30
CA GLY A 179 11.92 2.90 15.44
C GLY A 179 11.48 4.35 15.64
N ILE A 180 10.23 4.63 15.98
CA ILE A 180 9.78 6.00 16.28
C ILE A 180 10.62 6.64 17.40
N VAL A 181 11.08 5.83 18.35
CA VAL A 181 11.94 6.28 19.46
C VAL A 181 13.26 6.88 18.96
N ASN A 182 13.77 6.41 17.82
CA ASN A 182 15.01 6.92 17.23
C ASN A 182 14.87 8.36 16.70
N LEU A 183 13.64 8.85 16.54
CA LEU A 183 13.36 10.21 16.08
C LEU A 183 13.23 11.22 17.23
N ILE A 184 13.10 10.78 18.48
CA ILE A 184 12.73 11.67 19.61
C ILE A 184 13.89 12.60 19.98
N GLU A 185 15.12 12.27 19.65
CA GLU A 185 16.31 13.02 20.02
C GLU A 185 16.54 14.29 19.19
N ASP A 186 15.85 14.44 18.04
CA ASP A 186 16.02 15.56 17.12
C ASP A 186 14.87 16.58 17.22
N GLU A 187 15.17 17.85 17.47
CA GLU A 187 14.16 18.91 17.65
C GLU A 187 13.26 19.15 16.41
N GLY A 188 13.72 18.76 15.21
CA GLY A 188 12.98 18.90 13.94
C GLY A 188 11.99 17.79 13.62
N THR A 189 11.94 16.70 14.42
CA THR A 189 11.22 15.46 14.05
C THR A 189 9.77 15.37 14.53
N ARG A 190 9.25 16.39 15.22
CA ARG A 190 7.85 16.38 15.72
C ARG A 190 6.82 16.19 14.59
N ALA A 191 7.02 16.82 13.44
CA ALA A 191 6.16 16.67 12.27
C ALA A 191 6.21 15.23 11.73
N ALA A 192 7.41 14.66 11.61
CA ALA A 192 7.60 13.28 11.16
C ALA A 192 6.97 12.26 12.12
N ILE A 193 7.10 12.48 13.44
CA ILE A 193 6.45 11.63 14.44
C ILE A 193 4.94 11.70 14.28
N ARG A 194 4.36 12.90 14.11
CA ARG A 194 2.93 13.07 13.90
C ARG A 194 2.45 12.32 12.65
N VAL A 195 3.16 12.44 11.53
CA VAL A 195 2.84 11.71 10.30
C VAL A 195 2.88 10.20 10.53
N LEU A 196 3.88 9.70 11.27
CA LEU A 196 4.01 8.28 11.58
C LEU A 196 2.95 7.77 12.57
N GLU A 197 2.45 8.62 13.46
CA GLU A 197 1.42 8.25 14.44
C GLU A 197 0.02 8.34 13.87
N GLU A 198 -0.25 9.30 13.01
CA GLU A 198 -1.55 9.51 12.41
C GLU A 198 -1.72 8.64 11.16
N ARG A 199 -2.58 7.61 11.29
CA ARG A 199 -2.76 6.59 10.25
C ARG A 199 -3.17 7.16 8.89
N SER A 200 -4.01 8.19 8.87
CA SER A 200 -4.46 8.86 7.65
C SER A 200 -3.33 9.60 6.94
N LEU A 201 -2.49 10.32 7.69
CA LEU A 201 -1.34 11.02 7.13
C LEU A 201 -0.31 10.03 6.57
N LEU A 202 -0.04 8.96 7.31
CA LEU A 202 0.89 7.93 6.86
C LEU A 202 0.38 7.21 5.61
N ALA A 203 -0.92 6.90 5.53
CA ALA A 203 -1.52 6.32 4.34
C ALA A 203 -1.35 7.24 3.10
N ASN A 204 -1.52 8.55 3.27
CA ASN A 204 -1.28 9.51 2.19
C ASN A 204 0.19 9.52 1.73
N VAL A 205 1.15 9.47 2.66
CA VAL A 205 2.58 9.39 2.34
C VAL A 205 2.90 8.11 1.57
N ILE A 206 2.38 6.97 2.01
CA ILE A 206 2.56 5.68 1.34
C ILE A 206 1.97 5.72 -0.07
N SER A 207 0.76 6.24 -0.23
CA SER A 207 0.08 6.39 -1.51
C SER A 207 0.89 7.25 -2.49
N LEU A 208 1.40 8.41 -2.03
CA LEU A 208 2.27 9.28 -2.82
C LEU A 208 3.59 8.59 -3.23
N ALA A 209 4.15 7.75 -2.35
CA ALA A 209 5.37 7.00 -2.64
C ALA A 209 5.15 5.91 -3.71
N GLN A 210 3.95 5.31 -3.75
CA GLN A 210 3.59 4.26 -4.71
C GLN A 210 3.29 4.78 -6.12
N LEU A 211 2.92 6.06 -6.27
CA LEU A 211 2.64 6.67 -7.58
C LEU A 211 3.88 6.77 -8.49
N THR A 212 5.07 6.52 -7.99
CA THR A 212 6.30 6.55 -8.78
C THR A 212 6.67 5.16 -9.27
N ASP A 213 6.66 4.96 -10.58
CA ASP A 213 6.95 3.71 -11.28
C ASP A 213 8.46 3.39 -11.34
N VAL A 214 9.16 3.56 -10.23
CA VAL A 214 10.61 3.33 -10.17
C VAL A 214 10.90 2.15 -9.25
N SER A 215 11.47 1.09 -9.81
CA SER A 215 12.03 -0.01 -9.02
C SER A 215 13.31 0.46 -8.32
N GLY A 216 13.51 0.06 -7.08
CA GLY A 216 14.71 0.36 -6.31
C GLY A 216 14.50 1.34 -5.16
N VAL A 217 15.59 1.92 -4.67
CA VAL A 217 15.56 2.87 -3.55
C VAL A 217 15.32 4.29 -4.05
N GLN A 218 14.32 4.95 -3.50
CA GLN A 218 14.04 6.36 -3.74
C GLN A 218 14.36 7.16 -2.48
N VAL A 219 15.06 8.29 -2.65
CA VAL A 219 15.34 9.21 -1.55
C VAL A 219 14.56 10.50 -1.80
N ARG A 220 13.72 10.87 -0.82
CA ARG A 220 12.98 12.12 -0.79
C ARG A 220 13.54 13.01 0.32
N ILE A 221 13.70 14.28 0.01
CA ILE A 221 14.23 15.28 0.94
C ILE A 221 13.10 16.28 1.19
N GLY A 222 12.83 16.62 2.44
CA GLY A 222 11.79 17.60 2.80
C GLY A 222 12.00 18.93 2.06
N GLY A 223 10.90 19.63 1.74
CA GLY A 223 10.95 20.86 0.95
C GLY A 223 10.94 20.66 -0.56
N GLU A 224 10.86 19.42 -1.08
CA GLU A 224 10.86 19.15 -2.53
C GLU A 224 9.47 18.79 -3.07
N GLY A 225 8.92 19.66 -3.93
CA GLY A 225 7.73 19.41 -4.72
C GLY A 225 6.49 19.06 -3.88
N ARG A 226 5.86 17.89 -4.12
CA ARG A 226 4.65 17.44 -3.40
C ARG A 226 4.86 17.16 -1.90
N TRP A 227 6.09 17.26 -1.41
CA TRP A 227 6.49 17.03 -0.02
C TRP A 227 6.76 18.34 0.73
N GLU A 228 6.47 19.49 0.12
CA GLU A 228 6.64 20.81 0.75
C GLU A 228 5.72 20.99 1.98
N ASP A 229 4.56 20.32 1.99
CA ASP A 229 3.53 20.46 3.03
C ASP A 229 3.62 19.39 4.14
N LEU A 230 4.62 18.51 4.10
CA LEU A 230 4.89 17.49 5.10
C LEU A 230 6.04 17.91 6.02
#